data_46c1fe2925ada70ac3c0bcdeb5d98483
#
_entry.id   46c1fe2925ada70ac3c0bcdeb5d98483
#
_cell.length_a   1.000
_cell.length_b   1.000
_cell.length_c   1.000
_cell.angle_alpha   90.00
_cell.angle_beta   90.00
_cell.angle_gamma   90.00
#
_symmetry.space_group_name_H-M   'P 1'
#
loop_
_entity.id
_entity.type
_entity.pdbx_description
1 polymer ?
#
loop_
_entity_poly.entity_id
_entity_poly.type
_entity_poly.pdbx_seq_one_letter_code
_entity_poly.pdbx_strand_id
1 'polypeptide(L)'
;LSVQECIDSVEECGAPIVSIPGGEPLIHKEMPEIVKELIKRKKFVYLCTNAVLMEKKLSDYKPSPYFTWSVHLDGLKEDHDKAVCQEGVFDRCVSAIKKAKSLGFRCNVNCTIFDNAEEEGLKNFLNYVTDVLKVDGITISPGFAYERAPDQEHFIKRANTKNFFRKVFKSKDFKKWDFSHSGLYLDFL
;
A
#
# COMPACT_ATOMS: atom_id res chain seq x y z
N LEU A 1 11.02 -9.17 -17.09
CA LEU A 1 10.54 -8.34 -18.21
C LEU A 1 11.51 -7.18 -18.43
N SER A 2 11.79 -6.86 -19.67
CA SER A 2 12.52 -5.64 -20.05
C SER A 2 11.63 -4.40 -19.92
N VAL A 3 12.23 -3.22 -19.98
CA VAL A 3 11.49 -1.93 -19.98
C VAL A 3 10.47 -1.93 -21.13
N GLN A 4 10.88 -2.34 -22.34
CA GLN A 4 10.00 -2.30 -23.51
C GLN A 4 8.80 -3.24 -23.36
N GLU A 5 9.01 -4.48 -22.89
CA GLU A 5 7.91 -5.44 -22.65
C GLU A 5 6.91 -4.92 -21.63
N CYS A 6 7.38 -4.25 -20.57
CA CYS A 6 6.50 -3.62 -19.58
C CYS A 6 5.67 -2.50 -20.19
N ILE A 7 6.29 -1.65 -21.02
CA ILE A 7 5.59 -0.53 -21.67
C ILE A 7 4.57 -1.05 -22.69
N ASP A 8 4.94 -2.01 -23.52
CA ASP A 8 4.06 -2.58 -24.53
C ASP A 8 2.81 -3.21 -23.89
N SER A 9 3.00 -3.96 -22.79
CA SER A 9 1.89 -4.53 -22.02
C SER A 9 0.93 -3.48 -21.45
N VAL A 10 1.46 -2.36 -20.96
CA VAL A 10 0.64 -1.25 -20.42
C VAL A 10 -0.10 -0.51 -21.55
N GLU A 11 0.55 -0.32 -22.70
CA GLU A 11 -0.10 0.33 -23.86
C GLU A 11 -1.20 -0.57 -24.43
N GLU A 12 -0.96 -1.87 -24.58
CA GLU A 12 -1.96 -2.85 -25.02
C GLU A 12 -3.18 -2.88 -24.09
N CYS A 13 -2.96 -2.86 -22.78
CA CYS A 13 -4.04 -2.79 -21.80
C CYS A 13 -4.84 -1.48 -21.88
N GLY A 14 -4.21 -0.38 -22.25
CA GLY A 14 -4.84 0.94 -22.35
C GLY A 14 -5.22 1.59 -21.02
N ALA A 15 -4.98 0.94 -19.87
CA ALA A 15 -5.36 1.46 -18.57
C ALA A 15 -4.60 2.74 -18.19
N PRO A 16 -5.26 3.73 -17.58
CA PRO A 16 -4.61 4.97 -17.14
C PRO A 16 -3.82 4.79 -15.84
N ILE A 17 -4.13 3.75 -15.06
CA ILE A 17 -3.52 3.44 -13.76
C ILE A 17 -2.74 2.15 -13.88
N VAL A 18 -1.50 2.16 -13.40
CA VAL A 18 -0.60 1.01 -13.36
C VAL A 18 -0.16 0.75 -11.94
N SER A 19 -0.57 -0.37 -11.38
CA SER A 19 -0.02 -0.87 -10.12
C SER A 19 1.10 -1.86 -10.44
N ILE A 20 2.27 -1.63 -9.87
CA ILE A 20 3.43 -2.52 -10.03
C ILE A 20 3.62 -3.27 -8.70
N PRO A 21 2.97 -4.42 -8.54
CA PRO A 21 3.17 -5.33 -7.41
C PRO A 21 4.36 -6.26 -7.70
N GLY A 22 4.41 -7.35 -7.02
CA GLY A 22 5.38 -8.42 -7.18
C GLY A 22 5.92 -8.80 -5.82
N GLY A 23 7.01 -9.56 -5.74
CA GLY A 23 7.67 -9.80 -4.46
C GLY A 23 8.20 -8.48 -3.89
N GLU A 24 9.21 -7.90 -4.53
CA GLU A 24 9.69 -6.54 -4.24
C GLU A 24 10.19 -5.89 -5.54
N PRO A 25 9.44 -4.93 -6.10
CA PRO A 25 9.81 -4.29 -7.37
C PRO A 25 11.17 -3.57 -7.33
N LEU A 26 11.59 -3.10 -6.15
CA LEU A 26 12.84 -2.36 -5.99
C LEU A 26 14.11 -3.20 -6.20
N ILE A 27 13.99 -4.53 -6.31
CA ILE A 27 15.11 -5.38 -6.72
C ILE A 27 15.31 -5.42 -8.23
N HIS A 28 14.30 -4.99 -9.02
CA HIS A 28 14.41 -4.93 -10.46
C HIS A 28 15.31 -3.76 -10.88
N LYS A 29 16.39 -4.07 -11.60
CA LYS A 29 17.44 -3.07 -11.92
C LYS A 29 16.93 -1.91 -12.76
N GLU A 30 16.00 -2.16 -13.66
CA GLU A 30 15.44 -1.18 -14.59
C GLU A 30 14.13 -0.55 -14.10
N MET A 31 13.72 -0.80 -12.86
CA MET A 31 12.47 -0.25 -12.31
C MET A 31 12.39 1.28 -12.40
N PRO A 32 13.45 2.04 -12.10
CA PRO A 32 13.41 3.50 -12.25
C PRO A 32 13.12 3.94 -13.70
N GLU A 33 13.65 3.24 -14.70
CA GLU A 33 13.40 3.57 -16.10
C GLU A 33 11.98 3.19 -16.52
N ILE A 34 11.45 2.03 -16.07
CA ILE A 34 10.05 1.63 -16.28
C ILE A 34 9.11 2.71 -15.74
N VAL A 35 9.29 3.12 -14.48
CA VAL A 35 8.46 4.15 -13.85
C VAL A 35 8.55 5.47 -14.61
N LYS A 36 9.74 5.90 -14.99
CA LYS A 36 9.97 7.14 -15.76
C LYS A 36 9.25 7.12 -17.12
N GLU A 37 9.34 6.00 -17.85
CA GLU A 37 8.68 5.85 -19.15
C GLU A 37 7.14 5.82 -19.03
N LEU A 38 6.59 5.21 -17.98
CA LEU A 38 5.15 5.24 -17.70
C LEU A 38 4.67 6.65 -17.33
N ILE A 39 5.43 7.39 -16.52
CA ILE A 39 5.12 8.80 -16.17
C ILE A 39 5.11 9.69 -17.41
N LYS A 40 6.06 9.53 -18.32
CA LYS A 40 6.08 10.28 -19.61
C LYS A 40 4.81 10.06 -20.43
N ARG A 41 4.22 8.88 -20.34
CA ARG A 41 2.96 8.49 -20.97
C ARG A 41 1.72 8.90 -20.16
N LYS A 42 1.92 9.69 -19.10
CA LYS A 42 0.85 10.16 -18.19
C LYS A 42 0.05 9.03 -17.55
N LYS A 43 0.68 7.88 -17.35
CA LYS A 43 0.09 6.80 -16.56
C LYS A 43 0.28 7.10 -15.07
N PHE A 44 -0.77 6.91 -14.28
CA PHE A 44 -0.68 6.98 -12.82
C PHE A 44 -0.04 5.70 -12.29
N VAL A 45 1.17 5.79 -11.77
CA VAL A 45 1.97 4.64 -11.33
C VAL A 45 1.93 4.51 -9.81
N TYR A 46 1.50 3.35 -9.34
CA TYR A 46 1.60 2.93 -7.94
C TYR A 46 2.67 1.86 -7.82
N LEU A 47 3.83 2.21 -7.26
CA LEU A 47 4.92 1.26 -7.03
C LEU A 47 4.79 0.66 -5.65
N CYS A 48 4.36 -0.61 -5.61
CA CYS A 48 4.14 -1.34 -4.37
C CYS A 48 5.47 -1.83 -3.80
N THR A 49 5.70 -1.62 -2.51
CA THR A 49 6.96 -2.01 -1.86
C THR A 49 6.77 -2.33 -0.39
N ASN A 50 7.57 -3.26 0.13
CA ASN A 50 7.72 -3.51 1.56
C ASN A 50 8.61 -2.46 2.26
N ALA A 51 9.04 -1.45 1.54
CA ALA A 51 9.87 -0.31 1.95
C ALA A 51 11.27 -0.63 2.49
N VAL A 52 11.67 -1.89 2.61
CA VAL A 52 13.00 -2.27 3.15
C VAL A 52 14.15 -1.65 2.33
N LEU A 53 13.97 -1.53 1.03
CA LEU A 53 14.95 -0.92 0.12
C LEU A 53 14.61 0.53 -0.26
N MET A 54 13.41 1.00 0.05
CA MET A 54 12.86 2.25 -0.47
C MET A 54 13.75 3.45 -0.17
N GLU A 55 14.17 3.63 1.09
CA GLU A 55 14.97 4.80 1.49
C GLU A 55 16.29 4.91 0.70
N LYS A 56 16.96 3.77 0.43
CA LYS A 56 18.18 3.70 -0.35
C LYS A 56 17.98 3.98 -1.83
N LYS A 57 16.75 3.78 -2.32
CA LYS A 57 16.39 3.89 -3.73
C LYS A 57 15.68 5.19 -4.09
N LEU A 58 15.32 6.03 -3.10
CA LEU A 58 14.58 7.28 -3.37
C LEU A 58 15.28 8.19 -4.40
N SER A 59 16.62 8.23 -4.39
CA SER A 59 17.40 9.05 -5.32
C SER A 59 17.29 8.62 -6.79
N ASP A 60 16.88 7.38 -7.05
CA ASP A 60 16.73 6.84 -8.40
C ASP A 60 15.43 7.32 -9.07
N TYR A 61 14.52 7.96 -8.30
CA TYR A 61 13.21 8.41 -8.73
C TYR A 61 13.04 9.92 -8.58
N LYS A 62 12.05 10.48 -9.26
CA LYS A 62 11.67 11.90 -9.14
C LYS A 62 10.22 12.03 -8.71
N PRO A 63 9.89 12.97 -7.81
CA PRO A 63 8.51 13.27 -7.48
C PRO A 63 7.71 13.66 -8.72
N SER A 64 6.48 13.16 -8.82
CA SER A 64 5.58 13.45 -9.93
C SER A 64 4.13 13.29 -9.47
N PRO A 65 3.17 14.05 -9.99
CA PRO A 65 1.75 13.82 -9.73
C PRO A 65 1.26 12.47 -10.29
N TYR A 66 2.02 11.87 -11.19
CA TYR A 66 1.75 10.56 -11.77
C TYR A 66 2.45 9.41 -11.05
N PHE A 67 3.17 9.65 -9.95
CA PHE A 67 3.91 8.63 -9.24
C PHE A 67 3.58 8.61 -7.75
N THR A 68 3.23 7.45 -7.24
CA THR A 68 2.91 7.22 -5.84
C THR A 68 3.62 5.97 -5.33
N TRP A 69 4.35 6.10 -4.24
CA TRP A 69 4.81 4.95 -3.47
C TRP A 69 3.62 4.31 -2.76
N SER A 70 3.37 3.03 -2.99
CA SER A 70 2.35 2.25 -2.28
C SER A 70 3.05 1.33 -1.29
N VAL A 71 3.15 1.79 -0.04
CA VAL A 71 3.92 1.09 1.00
C VAL A 71 3.03 0.10 1.73
N HIS A 72 3.48 -1.16 1.79
CA HIS A 72 2.83 -2.19 2.58
C HIS A 72 3.02 -1.93 4.07
N LEU A 73 1.92 -1.76 4.81
CA LEU A 73 1.93 -1.50 6.25
C LEU A 73 0.59 -1.92 6.86
N ASP A 74 0.55 -3.04 7.59
CA ASP A 74 -0.67 -3.72 8.01
C ASP A 74 -1.14 -3.36 9.42
N GLY A 75 -0.47 -2.45 10.11
CA GLY A 75 -0.82 -2.05 11.46
C GLY A 75 0.27 -1.19 12.11
N LEU A 76 0.15 -0.97 13.41
CA LEU A 76 1.22 -0.37 14.21
C LEU A 76 2.37 -1.37 14.38
N LYS A 77 3.44 -0.94 15.04
CA LYS A 77 4.73 -1.65 15.09
C LYS A 77 4.63 -3.13 15.40
N GLU A 78 3.94 -3.48 16.47
CA GLU A 78 3.83 -4.87 16.91
C GLU A 78 3.04 -5.74 15.92
N ASP A 79 1.94 -5.19 15.40
CA ASP A 79 1.07 -5.89 14.44
C ASP A 79 1.78 -6.09 13.10
N HIS A 80 2.42 -5.03 12.58
CA HIS A 80 3.10 -5.09 11.30
C HIS A 80 4.32 -6.02 11.33
N ASP A 81 5.21 -5.85 12.32
CA ASP A 81 6.41 -6.67 12.44
C ASP A 81 6.06 -8.16 12.65
N LYS A 82 4.96 -8.45 13.37
CA LYS A 82 4.42 -9.80 13.51
C LYS A 82 3.86 -10.32 12.17
N ALA A 83 3.08 -9.51 11.44
CA ALA A 83 2.48 -9.91 10.16
C ALA A 83 3.55 -10.25 9.11
N VAL A 84 4.66 -9.51 9.06
CA VAL A 84 5.76 -9.76 8.14
C VAL A 84 6.83 -10.71 8.70
N CYS A 85 6.63 -11.25 9.91
CA CYS A 85 7.55 -12.16 10.61
C CYS A 85 8.97 -11.59 10.73
N GLN A 86 9.12 -10.29 10.88
CA GLN A 86 10.44 -9.64 10.99
C GLN A 86 10.37 -8.35 11.79
N GLU A 87 11.11 -8.29 12.89
CA GLU A 87 11.22 -7.09 13.72
C GLU A 87 11.91 -5.93 13.02
N GLY A 88 11.46 -4.71 13.32
CA GLY A 88 12.03 -3.45 12.83
C GLY A 88 11.67 -3.09 11.39
N VAL A 89 10.78 -3.83 10.73
CA VAL A 89 10.29 -3.47 9.39
C VAL A 89 9.38 -2.25 9.47
N PHE A 90 8.51 -2.17 10.47
CA PHE A 90 7.68 -0.99 10.71
C PHE A 90 8.50 0.30 10.77
N ASP A 91 9.56 0.31 11.57
CA ASP A 91 10.41 1.50 11.73
C ASP A 91 11.07 1.91 10.40
N ARG A 92 11.47 0.93 9.58
CA ARG A 92 12.00 1.17 8.21
C ARG A 92 10.94 1.76 7.29
N CYS A 93 9.72 1.23 7.31
CA CYS A 93 8.60 1.77 6.54
C CYS A 93 8.31 3.23 6.93
N VAL A 94 8.22 3.51 8.22
CA VAL A 94 7.99 4.86 8.76
C VAL A 94 9.10 5.83 8.35
N SER A 95 10.38 5.42 8.48
CA SER A 95 11.52 6.23 8.05
C SER A 95 11.46 6.53 6.56
N ALA A 96 11.23 5.50 5.73
CA ALA A 96 11.16 5.63 4.28
C ALA A 96 10.01 6.54 3.83
N ILE A 97 8.82 6.40 4.42
CA ILE A 97 7.66 7.27 4.12
C ILE A 97 7.98 8.73 4.49
N LYS A 98 8.48 8.99 5.70
CA LYS A 98 8.84 10.34 6.15
C LYS A 98 9.87 10.97 5.24
N LYS A 99 10.91 10.21 4.85
CA LYS A 99 11.93 10.67 3.92
C LYS A 99 11.36 10.96 2.53
N ALA A 100 10.55 10.07 1.98
CA ALA A 100 9.90 10.28 0.68
C ALA A 100 9.00 11.52 0.69
N LYS A 101 8.16 11.68 1.73
CA LYS A 101 7.32 12.87 1.90
C LYS A 101 8.15 14.15 1.98
N SER A 102 9.27 14.16 2.69
CA SER A 102 10.17 15.33 2.77
C SER A 102 10.81 15.70 1.44
N LEU A 103 10.92 14.74 0.52
CA LEU A 103 11.41 14.95 -0.85
C LEU A 103 10.29 15.30 -1.86
N GLY A 104 9.04 15.43 -1.40
CA GLY A 104 7.89 15.79 -2.23
C GLY A 104 7.23 14.62 -2.97
N PHE A 105 7.55 13.38 -2.62
CA PHE A 105 6.85 12.23 -3.18
C PHE A 105 5.45 12.07 -2.58
N ARG A 106 4.55 11.51 -3.37
CA ARG A 106 3.28 10.98 -2.90
C ARG A 106 3.50 9.57 -2.31
N CYS A 107 2.88 9.32 -1.17
CA CYS A 107 2.96 8.03 -0.49
C CYS A 107 1.56 7.57 -0.08
N ASN A 108 1.16 6.39 -0.51
CA ASN A 108 0.00 5.67 0.00
C ASN A 108 0.44 4.54 0.91
N VAL A 109 -0.43 4.17 1.84
CA VAL A 109 -0.30 2.93 2.61
C VAL A 109 -1.26 1.89 2.03
N ASN A 110 -0.77 0.67 1.84
CA ASN A 110 -1.56 -0.50 1.49
C ASN A 110 -1.60 -1.43 2.69
N CYS A 111 -2.79 -1.57 3.28
CA CYS A 111 -3.04 -2.30 4.52
C CYS A 111 -3.93 -3.51 4.25
N THR A 112 -3.47 -4.69 4.62
CA THR A 112 -4.24 -5.95 4.59
C THR A 112 -4.70 -6.30 5.99
N ILE A 113 -5.99 -6.57 6.14
CA ILE A 113 -6.60 -6.91 7.43
C ILE A 113 -6.77 -8.43 7.54
N PHE A 114 -6.18 -8.99 8.58
CA PHE A 114 -6.28 -10.40 8.92
C PHE A 114 -7.30 -10.63 10.06
N ASP A 115 -7.61 -11.88 10.39
CA ASP A 115 -8.70 -12.20 11.29
C ASP A 115 -8.40 -11.87 12.77
N ASN A 116 -7.13 -11.71 13.11
CA ASN A 116 -6.66 -11.28 14.42
C ASN A 116 -6.67 -9.75 14.63
N ALA A 117 -7.12 -8.96 13.62
CA ALA A 117 -7.17 -7.52 13.72
C ALA A 117 -8.24 -7.06 14.70
N GLU A 118 -7.87 -6.14 15.59
CA GLU A 118 -8.78 -5.49 16.53
C GLU A 118 -9.28 -4.15 15.97
N GLU A 119 -10.57 -3.85 16.18
CA GLU A 119 -11.19 -2.62 15.67
C GLU A 119 -10.47 -1.35 16.15
N GLU A 120 -10.10 -1.32 17.43
CA GLU A 120 -9.41 -0.16 18.01
C GLU A 120 -7.97 -0.06 17.52
N GLY A 121 -7.28 -1.19 17.37
CA GLY A 121 -5.94 -1.26 16.79
C GLY A 121 -5.92 -0.68 15.37
N LEU A 122 -6.90 -1.06 14.52
CA LEU A 122 -7.03 -0.52 13.17
C LEU A 122 -7.32 0.99 13.17
N LYS A 123 -8.23 1.47 14.02
CA LYS A 123 -8.51 2.93 14.13
C LYS A 123 -7.27 3.72 14.55
N ASN A 124 -6.52 3.22 15.50
CA ASN A 124 -5.27 3.84 15.95
C ASN A 124 -4.23 3.88 14.83
N PHE A 125 -4.12 2.81 14.06
CA PHE A 125 -3.26 2.76 12.88
C PHE A 125 -3.70 3.76 11.80
N LEU A 126 -4.98 3.80 11.44
CA LEU A 126 -5.52 4.75 10.45
C LEU A 126 -5.28 6.21 10.89
N ASN A 127 -5.46 6.51 12.17
CA ASN A 127 -5.13 7.82 12.73
C ASN A 127 -3.63 8.11 12.64
N TYR A 128 -2.78 7.15 12.94
CA TYR A 128 -1.33 7.32 12.87
C TYR A 128 -0.85 7.63 11.44
N VAL A 129 -1.30 6.87 10.44
CA VAL A 129 -0.87 7.10 9.05
C VAL A 129 -1.40 8.42 8.49
N THR A 130 -2.58 8.86 8.95
CA THR A 130 -3.19 10.13 8.56
C THR A 130 -2.55 11.32 9.26
N ASP A 131 -2.49 11.30 10.57
CA ASP A 131 -2.11 12.48 11.38
C ASP A 131 -0.58 12.63 11.52
N VAL A 132 0.15 11.50 11.61
CA VAL A 132 1.60 11.49 11.86
C VAL A 132 2.40 11.31 10.59
N LEU A 133 2.08 10.31 9.76
CA LEU A 133 2.80 10.07 8.50
C LEU A 133 2.30 10.97 7.37
N LYS A 134 1.08 11.48 7.46
CA LYS A 134 0.45 12.37 6.46
C LYS A 134 0.49 11.75 5.07
N VAL A 135 0.10 10.49 4.98
CA VAL A 135 0.03 9.79 3.69
C VAL A 135 -1.01 10.42 2.76
N ASP A 136 -0.83 10.27 1.46
CA ASP A 136 -1.72 10.85 0.45
C ASP A 136 -2.91 9.94 0.10
N GLY A 137 -2.99 8.78 0.73
CA GLY A 137 -4.10 7.85 0.57
C GLY A 137 -3.87 6.54 1.31
N ILE A 138 -4.96 5.85 1.57
CA ILE A 138 -4.98 4.56 2.26
C ILE A 138 -5.74 3.55 1.39
N THR A 139 -5.08 2.46 1.04
CA THR A 139 -5.71 1.29 0.45
C THR A 139 -5.89 0.26 1.55
N ILE A 140 -7.12 -0.21 1.75
CA ILE A 140 -7.43 -1.20 2.78
C ILE A 140 -8.20 -2.36 2.15
N SER A 141 -7.83 -3.58 2.48
CA SER A 141 -8.52 -4.77 2.02
C SER A 141 -8.46 -5.89 3.06
N PRO A 142 -9.49 -6.74 3.14
CA PRO A 142 -9.37 -7.98 3.91
C PRO A 142 -8.40 -8.93 3.22
N GLY A 143 -7.62 -9.67 3.98
CA GLY A 143 -6.86 -10.81 3.50
C GLY A 143 -7.82 -11.94 3.10
N PHE A 144 -7.76 -12.36 1.85
CA PHE A 144 -8.59 -13.44 1.34
C PHE A 144 -7.79 -14.74 1.24
N ALA A 145 -8.38 -15.83 1.72
CA ALA A 145 -7.82 -17.16 1.55
C ALA A 145 -7.73 -17.53 0.05
N TYR A 146 -6.61 -18.11 -0.35
CA TYR A 146 -6.41 -18.67 -1.69
C TYR A 146 -5.80 -20.06 -1.57
N GLU A 147 -6.11 -20.95 -2.53
CA GLU A 147 -5.82 -22.39 -2.45
C GLU A 147 -4.37 -22.72 -2.12
N ARG A 148 -3.42 -21.91 -2.57
CA ARG A 148 -1.98 -22.13 -2.37
C ARG A 148 -1.39 -21.40 -1.17
N ALA A 149 -2.21 -20.71 -0.35
CA ALA A 149 -1.71 -20.12 0.86
C ALA A 149 -1.25 -21.21 1.83
N PRO A 150 -0.03 -21.11 2.38
CA PRO A 150 0.50 -22.11 3.30
C PRO A 150 -0.30 -22.19 4.60
N ASP A 151 -0.98 -21.12 4.94
CA ASP A 151 -1.79 -20.98 6.14
C ASP A 151 -3.13 -20.35 5.78
N GLN A 152 -4.23 -21.03 6.11
CA GLN A 152 -5.60 -20.60 5.82
C GLN A 152 -6.29 -19.99 7.05
N GLU A 153 -5.68 -20.11 8.23
CA GLU A 153 -6.32 -19.74 9.50
C GLU A 153 -6.29 -18.24 9.77
N HIS A 154 -5.35 -17.51 9.18
CA HIS A 154 -5.18 -16.07 9.41
C HIS A 154 -6.07 -15.17 8.57
N PHE A 155 -6.79 -15.73 7.60
CA PHE A 155 -7.64 -14.94 6.73
C PHE A 155 -8.98 -14.61 7.40
N ILE A 156 -9.39 -13.35 7.32
CA ILE A 156 -10.68 -12.93 7.87
C ILE A 156 -11.83 -13.63 7.14
N LYS A 157 -12.70 -14.28 7.90
CA LYS A 157 -13.87 -14.95 7.32
C LYS A 157 -14.82 -13.91 6.76
N ARG A 158 -15.30 -14.11 5.53
CA ARG A 158 -16.17 -13.18 4.81
C ARG A 158 -17.40 -12.76 5.64
N ALA A 159 -17.97 -13.67 6.43
CA ALA A 159 -19.10 -13.35 7.31
C ALA A 159 -18.76 -12.30 8.38
N ASN A 160 -17.51 -12.21 8.79
CA ASN A 160 -17.03 -11.29 9.83
C ASN A 160 -16.56 -9.95 9.24
N THR A 161 -16.10 -9.94 7.98
CA THR A 161 -15.52 -8.78 7.31
C THR A 161 -16.44 -7.56 7.38
N LYS A 162 -17.69 -7.73 6.95
CA LYS A 162 -18.68 -6.66 6.92
C LYS A 162 -18.97 -6.05 8.29
N ASN A 163 -19.09 -6.88 9.31
CA ASN A 163 -19.34 -6.40 10.68
C ASN A 163 -18.13 -5.65 11.24
N PHE A 164 -16.93 -6.15 10.99
CA PHE A 164 -15.68 -5.52 11.40
C PHE A 164 -15.52 -4.12 10.78
N PHE A 165 -15.57 -4.02 9.45
CA PHE A 165 -15.40 -2.73 8.76
C PHE A 165 -16.52 -1.74 9.09
N ARG A 166 -17.77 -2.18 9.22
CA ARG A 166 -18.86 -1.30 9.63
C ARG A 166 -18.63 -0.67 11.01
N LYS A 167 -18.04 -1.39 11.95
CA LYS A 167 -17.70 -0.84 13.26
C LYS A 167 -16.55 0.16 13.18
N VAL A 168 -15.52 -0.16 12.41
CA VAL A 168 -14.39 0.76 12.17
C VAL A 168 -14.88 2.05 11.50
N PHE A 169 -15.67 1.94 10.44
CA PHE A 169 -16.14 3.10 9.66
C PHE A 169 -17.23 3.94 10.34
N LYS A 170 -17.83 3.44 11.43
CA LYS A 170 -18.67 4.26 12.32
C LYS A 170 -17.86 5.21 13.21
N SER A 171 -16.53 5.15 13.20
CA SER A 171 -15.70 6.09 13.95
C SER A 171 -15.97 7.53 13.52
N LYS A 172 -15.96 8.46 14.49
CA LYS A 172 -15.99 9.90 14.22
C LYS A 172 -14.83 10.39 13.35
N ASP A 173 -13.74 9.62 13.35
CA ASP A 173 -12.52 9.91 12.59
C ASP A 173 -12.60 9.47 11.13
N PHE A 174 -13.63 8.71 10.73
CA PHE A 174 -13.77 8.17 9.38
C PHE A 174 -13.58 9.21 8.28
N LYS A 175 -14.12 10.41 8.48
CA LYS A 175 -14.07 11.50 7.49
C LYS A 175 -12.67 12.08 7.25
N LYS A 176 -11.73 11.86 8.16
CA LYS A 176 -10.34 12.33 8.00
C LYS A 176 -9.43 11.32 7.32
N TRP A 177 -9.85 10.04 7.25
CA TRP A 177 -9.08 8.99 6.60
C TRP A 177 -9.27 9.06 5.09
N ASP A 178 -8.21 9.34 4.36
CA ASP A 178 -8.23 9.47 2.90
C ASP A 178 -8.08 8.09 2.24
N PHE A 179 -9.20 7.38 2.10
CA PHE A 179 -9.22 6.10 1.43
C PHE A 179 -9.12 6.26 -0.08
N SER A 180 -8.21 5.49 -0.70
CA SER A 180 -8.05 5.43 -2.16
C SER A 180 -9.18 4.67 -2.87
N HIS A 181 -10.06 4.04 -2.12
CA HIS A 181 -11.21 3.30 -2.63
C HIS A 181 -12.46 4.20 -2.80
N SER A 182 -13.34 3.79 -3.72
CA SER A 182 -14.65 4.42 -3.83
C SER A 182 -15.51 4.14 -2.58
N GLY A 183 -16.45 5.03 -2.29
CA GLY A 183 -17.41 4.83 -1.21
C GLY A 183 -18.21 3.52 -1.36
N LEU A 184 -18.54 3.11 -2.59
CA LEU A 184 -19.23 1.83 -2.86
C LEU A 184 -18.38 0.63 -2.46
N TYR A 185 -17.06 0.67 -2.68
CA TYR A 185 -16.17 -0.40 -2.24
C TYR A 185 -16.11 -0.49 -0.71
N LEU A 186 -15.99 0.64 -0.03
CA LEU A 186 -15.96 0.67 1.43
C LEU A 186 -17.28 0.20 2.05
N ASP A 187 -18.42 0.46 1.38
CA ASP A 187 -19.73 -0.04 1.82
C ASP A 187 -19.90 -1.56 1.57
N PHE A 188 -19.18 -2.08 0.57
CA PHE A 188 -19.17 -3.51 0.27
C PHE A 188 -18.37 -4.31 1.30
N LEU A 189 -17.26 -3.75 1.84
CA LEU A 189 -16.48 -4.40 2.88
C LEU A 189 -17.30 -4.65 4.15
#